data_2a082a465d807c3130ab933a550d6aa5
#
_entry.id   2a082a465d807c3130ab933a550d6aa5
#
_cell.length_a   1.000
_cell.length_b   1.000
_cell.length_c   1.000
_cell.angle_alpha   90.00
_cell.angle_beta   90.00
_cell.angle_gamma   90.00
#
_symmetry.space_group_name_H-M   'P 1'
#
loop_
_entity.id
_entity.type
_entity.pdbx_description
1 polymer ?
#
loop_
_entity_poly.entity_id
_entity_poly.type
_entity_poly.pdbx_seq_one_letter_code
_entity_poly.pdbx_strand_id
1 'polypeptide(L)'
;DLIAGFDNAPANVREVANGLPYRDFITVGLLVDKLLIQNKTKMKTVGNIVPDCWIYIQERDVKIGRLQIFNNWSPYMVEDRDKVWMGLEYFCNEGDEMWNMQDKDFIDFAISELEKIDIIKKEDVKASTRIRVKKAYPAYFGVYSRFNEVKSFLDGYENLFCIGRNGQHRYNNMDHSMLTAMEAADAIAKGSFDK
;
A
#
# COMPACT_ATOMS: atom_id res chain seq x y z
N ASP A 1 12.26 -13.54 1.69
CA ASP A 1 11.55 -14.84 1.83
C ASP A 1 11.91 -15.78 0.67
N LEU A 2 11.82 -15.38 -0.61
CA LEU A 2 12.15 -16.24 -1.77
C LEU A 2 13.55 -16.85 -1.67
N ILE A 3 14.57 -16.04 -1.42
CA ILE A 3 15.97 -16.49 -1.34
C ILE A 3 16.19 -17.53 -0.22
N ALA A 4 15.42 -17.47 0.84
CA ALA A 4 15.51 -18.47 1.93
C ALA A 4 15.13 -19.90 1.49
N GLY A 5 14.33 -20.02 0.43
CA GLY A 5 13.95 -21.32 -0.14
C GLY A 5 14.95 -21.93 -1.12
N PHE A 6 16.04 -21.23 -1.45
CA PHE A 6 17.09 -21.76 -2.33
C PHE A 6 18.22 -22.37 -1.51
N ASP A 7 18.38 -23.69 -1.52
CA ASP A 7 19.45 -24.39 -0.79
C ASP A 7 20.85 -23.94 -1.25
N ASN A 8 21.00 -23.63 -2.53
CA ASN A 8 22.25 -23.25 -3.17
C ASN A 8 22.52 -21.72 -3.19
N ALA A 9 21.69 -20.89 -2.52
CA ALA A 9 21.93 -19.47 -2.48
C ALA A 9 23.23 -19.14 -1.74
N PRO A 10 24.17 -18.38 -2.33
CA PRO A 10 25.41 -17.97 -1.68
C PRO A 10 25.17 -17.14 -0.41
N ALA A 11 26.13 -17.17 0.52
CA ALA A 11 26.00 -16.48 1.80
C ALA A 11 25.79 -14.95 1.64
N ASN A 12 26.51 -14.32 0.71
CA ASN A 12 26.36 -12.89 0.41
C ASN A 12 24.96 -12.56 -0.15
N VAL A 13 24.40 -13.42 -1.01
CA VAL A 13 23.04 -13.25 -1.54
C VAL A 13 22.01 -13.35 -0.42
N ARG A 14 22.19 -14.33 0.49
CA ARG A 14 21.32 -14.47 1.69
C ARG A 14 21.41 -13.26 2.61
N GLU A 15 22.63 -12.77 2.85
CA GLU A 15 22.88 -11.57 3.67
C GLU A 15 22.12 -10.38 3.10
N VAL A 16 22.30 -10.08 1.80
CA VAL A 16 21.61 -8.96 1.16
C VAL A 16 20.10 -9.13 1.18
N ALA A 17 19.60 -10.31 0.80
CA ALA A 17 18.15 -10.57 0.76
C ALA A 17 17.47 -10.44 2.14
N ASN A 18 18.15 -10.86 3.21
CA ASN A 18 17.62 -10.74 4.57
C ASN A 18 17.70 -9.30 5.11
N GLY A 19 18.65 -8.52 4.62
CA GLY A 19 18.86 -7.14 5.04
C GLY A 19 18.07 -6.11 4.20
N LEU A 20 17.36 -6.52 3.14
CA LEU A 20 16.57 -5.59 2.31
C LEU A 20 15.51 -4.86 3.14
N PRO A 21 15.54 -3.53 3.18
CA PRO A 21 14.60 -2.76 3.98
C PRO A 21 13.24 -2.62 3.27
N TYR A 22 12.21 -2.55 4.10
CA TYR A 22 10.83 -2.29 3.68
C TYR A 22 10.20 -1.26 4.62
N ARG A 23 9.13 -0.65 4.16
CA ARG A 23 8.22 0.11 4.99
C ARG A 23 6.91 -0.67 5.10
N ASP A 24 6.45 -0.86 6.31
CA ASP A 24 5.13 -1.40 6.60
C ASP A 24 4.10 -0.28 6.64
N PHE A 25 2.84 -0.62 6.62
CA PHE A 25 1.78 0.35 6.89
C PHE A 25 0.54 -0.30 7.50
N ILE A 26 -0.27 0.53 8.13
CA ILE A 26 -1.59 0.18 8.61
C ILE A 26 -2.60 0.94 7.76
N THR A 27 -3.66 0.28 7.34
CA THR A 27 -4.83 0.95 6.80
C THR A 27 -6.03 0.75 7.70
N VAL A 28 -6.80 1.83 7.91
CA VAL A 28 -8.10 1.79 8.55
C VAL A 28 -9.17 2.11 7.52
N GLY A 29 -10.10 1.19 7.31
CA GLY A 29 -11.28 1.42 6.50
C GLY A 29 -12.41 1.95 7.36
N LEU A 30 -13.06 3.03 6.93
CA LEU A 30 -14.24 3.60 7.59
C LEU A 30 -15.39 3.76 6.61
N LEU A 31 -16.55 3.22 6.94
CA LEU A 31 -17.81 3.54 6.27
C LEU A 31 -18.52 4.63 7.06
N VAL A 32 -18.76 5.77 6.44
CA VAL A 32 -19.39 6.93 7.09
C VAL A 32 -20.62 7.40 6.35
N ASP A 33 -21.57 8.05 7.06
CA ASP A 33 -22.75 8.63 6.45
C ASP A 33 -22.39 9.77 5.49
N LYS A 34 -21.41 10.61 5.86
CA LYS A 34 -21.03 11.80 5.08
C LYS A 34 -19.65 12.30 5.48
N LEU A 35 -19.09 13.15 4.63
CA LEU A 35 -17.93 13.98 4.93
C LEU A 35 -18.37 15.38 5.36
N LEU A 36 -17.57 16.04 6.20
CA LEU A 36 -17.75 17.47 6.55
C LEU A 36 -17.19 18.36 5.43
N ILE A 37 -16.16 17.90 4.72
CA ILE A 37 -15.60 18.59 3.56
C ILE A 37 -16.58 18.53 2.38
N GLN A 38 -16.77 19.67 1.73
CA GLN A 38 -17.75 19.82 0.65
C GLN A 38 -17.08 19.94 -0.72
N ASN A 39 -17.73 19.40 -1.75
CA ASN A 39 -17.31 19.65 -3.12
C ASN A 39 -17.61 21.11 -3.53
N LYS A 40 -16.58 21.91 -3.61
CA LYS A 40 -16.63 23.30 -4.08
C LYS A 40 -16.22 23.46 -5.55
N THR A 41 -16.04 22.34 -6.25
CA THR A 41 -15.61 22.32 -7.65
C THR A 41 -16.82 22.20 -8.61
N LYS A 42 -16.54 22.27 -9.92
CA LYS A 42 -17.55 22.00 -10.96
C LYS A 42 -17.64 20.51 -11.32
N MET A 43 -16.77 19.66 -10.76
CA MET A 43 -16.79 18.22 -11.02
C MET A 43 -17.98 17.59 -10.33
N LYS A 44 -18.70 16.78 -11.08
CA LYS A 44 -19.84 15.99 -10.54
C LYS A 44 -19.29 14.68 -9.98
N THR A 45 -19.67 14.37 -8.74
CA THR A 45 -19.34 13.12 -8.05
C THR A 45 -20.63 12.46 -7.55
N VAL A 46 -20.59 11.16 -7.27
CA VAL A 46 -21.72 10.47 -6.64
C VAL A 46 -21.91 11.05 -5.24
N GLY A 47 -23.12 11.42 -4.85
CA GLY A 47 -23.41 12.04 -3.56
C GLY A 47 -22.80 13.44 -3.36
N ASN A 48 -22.29 14.08 -4.43
CA ASN A 48 -21.65 15.39 -4.39
C ASN A 48 -20.49 15.47 -3.38
N ILE A 49 -19.79 14.37 -3.12
CA ILE A 49 -18.60 14.34 -2.26
C ILE A 49 -17.42 15.05 -2.94
N VAL A 50 -16.44 15.49 -2.15
CA VAL A 50 -15.20 16.07 -2.69
C VAL A 50 -14.58 15.14 -3.74
N PRO A 51 -14.13 15.66 -4.92
CA PRO A 51 -13.79 14.82 -6.08
C PRO A 51 -12.39 14.18 -6.03
N ASP A 52 -11.75 14.19 -4.87
CA ASP A 52 -10.41 13.65 -4.69
C ASP A 52 -10.47 12.15 -4.43
N CYS A 53 -9.72 11.36 -5.22
CA CYS A 53 -9.52 9.94 -4.96
C CYS A 53 -8.54 9.71 -3.80
N TRP A 54 -7.57 10.63 -3.67
CA TRP A 54 -6.43 10.49 -2.78
C TRP A 54 -6.00 11.86 -2.23
N ILE A 55 -5.92 11.98 -0.93
CA ILE A 55 -5.56 13.22 -0.22
C ILE A 55 -4.36 12.93 0.67
N TYR A 56 -3.29 13.71 0.51
CA TYR A 56 -2.14 13.70 1.43
C TYR A 56 -2.42 14.62 2.60
N ILE A 57 -2.26 14.10 3.81
CA ILE A 57 -2.45 14.86 5.04
C ILE A 57 -1.08 15.34 5.51
N GLN A 58 -0.93 16.66 5.67
CA GLN A 58 0.34 17.29 6.05
C GLN A 58 0.25 18.06 7.38
N GLU A 59 -0.87 17.96 8.08
CA GLU A 59 -1.08 18.51 9.41
C GLU A 59 -0.11 17.85 10.39
N ARG A 60 0.58 18.70 11.19
CA ARG A 60 1.67 18.23 12.06
C ARG A 60 1.20 17.49 13.30
N ASP A 61 -0.04 17.65 13.65
CA ASP A 61 -0.64 17.18 14.90
C ASP A 61 -1.49 15.91 14.73
N VAL A 62 -1.47 15.30 13.53
CA VAL A 62 -2.03 13.98 13.22
C VAL A 62 -0.97 13.04 12.64
N LYS A 63 -1.23 11.74 12.73
CA LYS A 63 -0.34 10.68 12.24
C LYS A 63 -0.78 10.09 10.91
N ILE A 64 -2.04 10.33 10.52
CA ILE A 64 -2.54 9.89 9.22
C ILE A 64 -1.70 10.55 8.10
N GLY A 65 -1.16 9.73 7.21
CA GLY A 65 -0.36 10.23 6.09
C GLY A 65 -1.17 10.46 4.82
N ARG A 66 -2.18 9.62 4.58
CA ARG A 66 -3.01 9.68 3.37
C ARG A 66 -4.43 9.22 3.65
N LEU A 67 -5.37 9.83 2.95
CA LEU A 67 -6.78 9.48 2.93
C LEU A 67 -7.20 9.12 1.52
N GLN A 68 -7.92 8.02 1.35
CA GLN A 68 -8.55 7.62 0.10
C GLN A 68 -10.06 7.69 0.21
N ILE A 69 -10.74 8.13 -0.86
CA ILE A 69 -12.18 8.10 -0.99
C ILE A 69 -12.52 7.11 -2.10
N PHE A 70 -12.87 5.88 -1.73
CA PHE A 70 -13.06 4.79 -2.68
C PHE A 70 -14.22 4.98 -3.63
N ASN A 71 -15.26 5.72 -3.23
CA ASN A 71 -16.37 6.10 -4.10
C ASN A 71 -15.90 6.77 -5.41
N ASN A 72 -14.83 7.59 -5.32
CA ASN A 72 -14.28 8.32 -6.46
C ASN A 72 -13.37 7.46 -7.35
N TRP A 73 -12.81 6.37 -6.83
CA TRP A 73 -12.09 5.38 -7.62
C TRP A 73 -13.05 4.60 -8.52
N SER A 74 -14.13 4.12 -7.92
CA SER A 74 -15.21 3.44 -8.65
C SER A 74 -16.48 3.42 -7.80
N PRO A 75 -17.64 3.74 -8.38
CA PRO A 75 -18.91 3.66 -7.66
C PRO A 75 -19.31 2.22 -7.26
N TYR A 76 -18.62 1.22 -7.81
CA TYR A 76 -18.82 -0.20 -7.47
C TYR A 76 -18.02 -0.65 -6.25
N MET A 77 -17.14 0.20 -5.70
CA MET A 77 -16.39 -0.10 -4.47
C MET A 77 -17.22 0.14 -3.19
N VAL A 78 -18.42 0.69 -3.32
CA VAL A 78 -19.33 0.99 -2.21
C VAL A 78 -20.71 0.42 -2.55
N GLU A 79 -21.23 -0.44 -1.66
CA GLU A 79 -22.55 -1.05 -1.85
C GLU A 79 -23.67 0.00 -1.76
N ASP A 80 -23.68 0.78 -0.69
CA ASP A 80 -24.62 1.89 -0.47
C ASP A 80 -23.96 3.20 -0.95
N ARG A 81 -24.45 3.73 -2.07
CA ARG A 81 -23.91 4.95 -2.70
C ARG A 81 -24.21 6.23 -1.92
N ASP A 82 -25.10 6.17 -0.93
CA ASP A 82 -25.38 7.29 -0.02
C ASP A 82 -24.38 7.33 1.15
N LYS A 83 -23.46 6.35 1.23
CA LYS A 83 -22.37 6.30 2.19
C LYS A 83 -21.02 6.63 1.54
N VAL A 84 -20.08 6.99 2.37
CA VAL A 84 -18.69 7.19 1.94
C VAL A 84 -17.81 6.09 2.53
N TRP A 85 -17.13 5.37 1.66
CA TRP A 85 -16.11 4.40 2.05
C TRP A 85 -14.73 5.02 1.88
N MET A 86 -13.97 5.07 2.96
CA MET A 86 -12.65 5.72 2.98
C MET A 86 -11.58 4.81 3.57
N GLY A 87 -10.35 5.00 3.12
CA GLY A 87 -9.17 4.33 3.64
C GLY A 87 -8.16 5.33 4.19
N LEU A 88 -7.73 5.11 5.41
CA LEU A 88 -6.73 5.91 6.09
C LEU A 88 -5.41 5.14 6.14
N GLU A 89 -4.31 5.75 5.73
CA GLU A 89 -3.00 5.11 5.70
C GLU A 89 -2.04 5.72 6.70
N TYR A 90 -1.44 4.84 7.52
CA TYR A 90 -0.46 5.15 8.54
C TYR A 90 0.85 4.45 8.24
N PHE A 91 1.91 5.20 8.03
CA PHE A 91 3.24 4.64 7.78
C PHE A 91 3.93 4.29 9.09
N CYS A 92 4.33 3.04 9.23
CA CYS A 92 4.95 2.51 10.44
C CYS A 92 5.91 1.38 10.08
N ASN A 93 6.49 0.75 11.11
CA ASN A 93 7.21 -0.49 10.96
C ASN A 93 6.63 -1.53 11.94
N GLU A 94 6.80 -2.80 11.63
CA GLU A 94 6.46 -3.88 12.56
C GLU A 94 7.19 -3.68 13.89
N GLY A 95 6.44 -3.73 14.99
CA GLY A 95 6.95 -3.50 16.35
C GLY A 95 6.81 -2.08 16.88
N ASP A 96 6.48 -1.09 16.03
CA ASP A 96 6.19 0.27 16.47
C ASP A 96 4.96 0.32 17.41
N GLU A 97 4.84 1.38 18.19
CA GLU A 97 3.69 1.62 19.07
C GLU A 97 2.36 1.50 18.32
N MET A 98 2.23 2.19 17.19
CA MET A 98 1.04 2.12 16.33
C MET A 98 0.76 0.71 15.83
N TRP A 99 1.81 -0.03 15.46
CA TRP A 99 1.67 -1.41 14.99
C TRP A 99 1.11 -2.33 16.07
N ASN A 100 1.57 -2.18 17.31
CA ASN A 100 1.21 -3.03 18.44
C ASN A 100 -0.11 -2.66 19.11
N MET A 101 -0.67 -1.48 18.82
CA MET A 101 -1.95 -1.05 19.37
C MET A 101 -3.07 -2.04 19.04
N GLN A 102 -4.02 -2.25 19.95
CA GLN A 102 -5.18 -3.10 19.69
C GLN A 102 -6.05 -2.49 18.57
N ASP A 103 -6.75 -3.34 17.80
CA ASP A 103 -7.49 -2.86 16.62
C ASP A 103 -8.55 -1.81 16.96
N LYS A 104 -9.30 -2.04 18.06
CA LYS A 104 -10.30 -1.09 18.53
C LYS A 104 -9.69 0.26 18.89
N ASP A 105 -8.60 0.25 19.66
CA ASP A 105 -7.96 1.48 20.14
C ASP A 105 -7.36 2.26 18.96
N PHE A 106 -6.79 1.56 17.99
CA PHE A 106 -6.26 2.20 16.78
C PHE A 106 -7.36 2.78 15.89
N ILE A 107 -8.51 2.11 15.78
CA ILE A 107 -9.68 2.62 15.04
C ILE A 107 -10.23 3.87 15.73
N ASP A 108 -10.40 3.83 17.06
CA ASP A 108 -10.84 5.00 17.83
C ASP A 108 -9.85 6.17 17.70
N PHE A 109 -8.54 5.88 17.72
CA PHE A 109 -7.49 6.87 17.44
C PHE A 109 -7.63 7.47 16.02
N ALA A 110 -7.79 6.63 15.00
CA ALA A 110 -7.93 7.08 13.61
C ALA A 110 -9.17 7.96 13.40
N ILE A 111 -10.30 7.61 14.02
CA ILE A 111 -11.52 8.42 14.00
C ILE A 111 -11.25 9.78 14.66
N SER A 112 -10.58 9.80 15.81
CA SER A 112 -10.28 11.05 16.53
C SER A 112 -9.37 11.99 15.72
N GLU A 113 -8.44 11.45 14.92
CA GLU A 113 -7.62 12.25 14.03
C GLU A 113 -8.42 12.92 12.90
N LEU A 114 -9.38 12.17 12.31
CA LEU A 114 -10.25 12.73 11.27
C LEU A 114 -11.22 13.79 11.83
N GLU A 115 -11.70 13.63 13.06
CA GLU A 115 -12.49 14.66 13.73
C GLU A 115 -11.66 15.93 13.97
N LYS A 116 -10.41 15.74 14.42
CA LYS A 116 -9.48 16.85 14.71
C LYS A 116 -9.19 17.73 13.49
N ILE A 117 -9.21 17.15 12.30
CA ILE A 117 -8.98 17.87 11.03
C ILE A 117 -10.28 18.12 10.26
N ASP A 118 -11.43 18.04 10.91
CA ASP A 118 -12.76 18.37 10.36
C ASP A 118 -13.15 17.59 9.09
N ILE A 119 -12.75 16.32 8.99
CA ILE A 119 -13.11 15.47 7.85
C ILE A 119 -14.43 14.73 8.08
N ILE A 120 -14.64 14.19 9.28
CA ILE A 120 -15.86 13.46 9.68
C ILE A 120 -16.30 13.86 11.08
N LYS A 121 -17.48 13.36 11.50
CA LYS A 121 -17.87 13.24 12.89
C LYS A 121 -17.90 11.79 13.30
N LYS A 122 -17.50 11.48 14.53
CA LYS A 122 -17.51 10.10 15.07
C LYS A 122 -18.89 9.44 14.98
N GLU A 123 -19.96 10.18 15.20
CA GLU A 123 -21.34 9.70 15.12
C GLU A 123 -21.78 9.25 13.72
N ASP A 124 -21.11 9.75 12.68
CA ASP A 124 -21.37 9.37 11.29
C ASP A 124 -20.69 8.03 10.89
N VAL A 125 -19.82 7.46 11.72
CA VAL A 125 -19.13 6.19 11.45
C VAL A 125 -20.08 5.01 11.66
N LYS A 126 -20.27 4.18 10.63
CA LYS A 126 -21.19 3.02 10.62
C LYS A 126 -20.46 1.68 10.71
N ALA A 127 -19.30 1.59 10.08
CA ALA A 127 -18.47 0.39 10.12
C ALA A 127 -16.99 0.76 10.03
N SER A 128 -16.15 -0.10 10.54
CA SER A 128 -14.71 0.09 10.53
C SER A 128 -13.96 -1.23 10.42
N THR A 129 -12.75 -1.18 9.87
CA THR A 129 -11.83 -2.30 9.82
C THR A 129 -10.40 -1.80 9.91
N ARG A 130 -9.47 -2.64 10.34
CA ARG A 130 -8.03 -2.36 10.36
C ARG A 130 -7.25 -3.50 9.73
N ILE A 131 -6.30 -3.16 8.88
CA ILE A 131 -5.41 -4.13 8.23
C ILE A 131 -3.96 -3.66 8.42
N ARG A 132 -3.09 -4.58 8.85
CA ARG A 132 -1.64 -4.40 8.90
C ARG A 132 -1.02 -5.02 7.66
N VAL A 133 -0.23 -4.27 6.93
CA VAL A 133 0.45 -4.72 5.71
C VAL A 133 1.95 -4.67 5.91
N LYS A 134 2.55 -5.85 6.05
CA LYS A 134 4.00 -5.99 6.13
C LYS A 134 4.64 -5.85 4.77
N LYS A 135 5.86 -5.28 4.74
CA LYS A 135 6.68 -5.16 3.52
C LYS A 135 5.93 -4.50 2.36
N ALA A 136 5.11 -3.49 2.65
CA ALA A 136 4.24 -2.84 1.68
C ALA A 136 5.03 -2.04 0.63
N TYR A 137 6.12 -1.41 1.07
CA TYR A 137 6.95 -0.57 0.21
C TYR A 137 8.42 -0.99 0.32
N PRO A 138 9.08 -1.34 -0.82
CA PRO A 138 10.54 -1.45 -0.85
C PRO A 138 11.20 -0.13 -0.45
N ALA A 139 12.28 -0.19 0.31
CA ALA A 139 13.07 0.97 0.66
C ALA A 139 14.49 0.82 0.10
N TYR A 140 15.17 1.96 -0.15
CA TYR A 140 16.36 2.02 -0.99
C TYR A 140 17.60 2.51 -0.24
N PHE A 141 17.80 1.98 0.96
CA PHE A 141 18.96 2.30 1.81
C PHE A 141 19.63 1.02 2.35
N GLY A 142 20.74 1.19 3.07
CA GLY A 142 21.47 0.07 3.65
C GLY A 142 21.99 -0.89 2.58
N VAL A 143 21.71 -2.18 2.74
CA VAL A 143 22.19 -3.23 1.83
C VAL A 143 21.58 -3.17 0.42
N TYR A 144 20.61 -2.29 0.17
CA TYR A 144 20.02 -2.13 -1.17
C TYR A 144 21.08 -1.77 -2.23
N SER A 145 22.15 -1.09 -1.88
CA SER A 145 23.27 -0.82 -2.79
C SER A 145 23.89 -2.09 -3.40
N ARG A 146 23.72 -3.22 -2.71
CA ARG A 146 24.19 -4.55 -3.13
C ARG A 146 23.08 -5.41 -3.76
N PHE A 147 21.91 -4.85 -4.06
CA PHE A 147 20.76 -5.60 -4.58
C PHE A 147 21.07 -6.36 -5.87
N ASN A 148 21.99 -5.88 -6.68
CA ASN A 148 22.45 -6.56 -7.89
C ASN A 148 23.01 -7.97 -7.63
N GLU A 149 23.53 -8.26 -6.43
CA GLU A 149 23.98 -9.61 -6.07
C GLU A 149 22.80 -10.59 -6.05
N VAL A 150 21.67 -10.16 -5.48
CA VAL A 150 20.41 -10.94 -5.46
C VAL A 150 19.83 -11.07 -6.86
N LYS A 151 19.78 -9.96 -7.61
CA LYS A 151 19.26 -9.95 -8.98
C LYS A 151 20.03 -10.91 -9.88
N SER A 152 21.37 -10.81 -9.89
CA SER A 152 22.23 -11.67 -10.73
C SER A 152 22.11 -13.16 -10.37
N PHE A 153 21.93 -13.48 -9.08
CA PHE A 153 21.68 -14.87 -8.66
C PHE A 153 20.34 -15.38 -9.20
N LEU A 154 19.28 -14.59 -9.11
CA LEU A 154 17.94 -14.98 -9.60
C LEU A 154 17.88 -15.02 -11.13
N ASP A 155 18.55 -14.11 -11.82
CA ASP A 155 18.63 -14.08 -13.30
C ASP A 155 19.35 -15.31 -13.87
N GLY A 156 20.14 -16.02 -13.06
CA GLY A 156 20.78 -17.29 -13.41
C GLY A 156 19.80 -18.45 -13.62
N TYR A 157 18.54 -18.32 -13.20
CA TYR A 157 17.52 -19.35 -13.38
C TYR A 157 16.65 -19.03 -14.61
N GLU A 158 16.73 -19.85 -15.66
CA GLU A 158 16.01 -19.65 -16.92
C GLU A 158 14.48 -19.56 -16.74
N ASN A 159 13.92 -20.34 -15.83
CA ASN A 159 12.49 -20.49 -15.59
C ASN A 159 11.96 -19.60 -14.43
N LEU A 160 12.73 -18.60 -13.98
CA LEU A 160 12.32 -17.69 -12.89
C LEU A 160 12.30 -16.25 -13.37
N PHE A 161 11.15 -15.61 -13.25
CA PHE A 161 10.93 -14.21 -13.56
C PHE A 161 10.49 -13.44 -12.33
N CYS A 162 11.26 -12.44 -11.93
CA CYS A 162 10.91 -11.55 -10.81
C CYS A 162 10.08 -10.40 -11.32
N ILE A 163 8.77 -10.40 -11.04
CA ILE A 163 7.81 -9.42 -11.54
C ILE A 163 7.19 -8.61 -10.41
N GLY A 164 6.65 -7.44 -10.77
CA GLY A 164 5.94 -6.56 -9.85
C GLY A 164 6.83 -5.91 -8.79
N ARG A 165 6.20 -5.12 -7.93
CA ARG A 165 6.86 -4.27 -6.93
C ARG A 165 7.80 -5.05 -6.01
N ASN A 166 7.31 -6.13 -5.42
CA ASN A 166 8.08 -6.89 -4.43
C ASN A 166 9.04 -7.88 -5.07
N GLY A 167 8.71 -8.43 -6.25
CA GLY A 167 9.61 -9.32 -6.97
C GLY A 167 10.87 -8.60 -7.46
N GLN A 168 10.72 -7.36 -7.92
CA GLN A 168 11.84 -6.52 -8.38
C GLN A 168 12.47 -5.68 -7.25
N HIS A 169 11.93 -5.70 -6.04
CA HIS A 169 12.29 -4.79 -4.94
C HIS A 169 12.37 -3.33 -5.42
N ARG A 170 11.40 -2.92 -6.23
CA ARG A 170 11.34 -1.59 -6.83
C ARG A 170 9.92 -1.06 -6.83
N TYR A 171 9.73 0.14 -6.26
CA TYR A 171 8.41 0.78 -6.25
C TYR A 171 7.86 0.91 -7.66
N ASN A 172 6.66 0.41 -7.85
CA ASN A 172 5.88 0.57 -9.07
C ASN A 172 4.37 0.49 -8.76
N ASN A 173 3.55 0.94 -9.68
CA ASN A 173 2.10 0.87 -9.60
C ASN A 173 1.56 -0.35 -10.35
N MET A 174 0.23 -0.53 -10.36
CA MET A 174 -0.42 -1.69 -10.99
C MET A 174 -0.07 -1.85 -12.47
N ASP A 175 -0.03 -0.76 -13.22
CA ASP A 175 0.34 -0.72 -14.64
C ASP A 175 1.73 -1.35 -14.90
N HIS A 176 2.72 -0.95 -14.12
CA HIS A 176 4.07 -1.53 -14.21
C HIS A 176 4.09 -3.01 -13.79
N SER A 177 3.34 -3.36 -12.73
CA SER A 177 3.24 -4.77 -12.30
C SER A 177 2.60 -5.64 -13.38
N MET A 178 1.55 -5.13 -14.06
CA MET A 178 0.93 -5.81 -15.19
C MET A 178 1.89 -5.91 -16.38
N LEU A 179 2.60 -4.83 -16.72
CA LEU A 179 3.57 -4.83 -17.81
C LEU A 179 4.68 -5.87 -17.58
N THR A 180 5.28 -5.89 -16.39
CA THR A 180 6.32 -6.89 -16.09
C THR A 180 5.81 -8.33 -16.17
N ALA A 181 4.53 -8.57 -15.82
CA ALA A 181 3.92 -9.88 -15.97
C ALA A 181 3.69 -10.24 -17.46
N MET A 182 3.25 -9.28 -18.27
CA MET A 182 3.06 -9.48 -19.72
C MET A 182 4.40 -9.77 -20.43
N GLU A 183 5.44 -9.01 -20.11
CA GLU A 183 6.80 -9.24 -20.65
C GLU A 183 7.34 -10.63 -20.27
N ALA A 184 7.13 -11.05 -19.02
CA ALA A 184 7.52 -12.40 -18.58
C ALA A 184 6.74 -13.50 -19.33
N ALA A 185 5.42 -13.32 -19.51
CA ALA A 185 4.60 -14.26 -20.27
C ALA A 185 5.02 -14.34 -21.73
N ASP A 186 5.32 -13.22 -22.36
CA ASP A 186 5.81 -13.13 -23.75
C ASP A 186 7.19 -13.81 -23.89
N ALA A 187 8.10 -13.58 -22.94
CA ALA A 187 9.41 -14.22 -22.91
C ALA A 187 9.29 -15.75 -22.85
N ILE A 188 8.42 -16.25 -21.96
CA ILE A 188 8.13 -17.69 -21.85
C ILE A 188 7.56 -18.24 -23.15
N ALA A 189 6.59 -17.55 -23.76
CA ALA A 189 5.96 -17.99 -25.01
C ALA A 189 6.94 -18.04 -26.20
N LYS A 190 7.91 -17.12 -26.24
CA LYS A 190 8.95 -17.05 -27.27
C LYS A 190 10.15 -17.94 -26.99
N GLY A 191 10.23 -18.57 -25.81
CA GLY A 191 11.43 -19.28 -25.35
C GLY A 191 12.64 -18.36 -25.15
N SER A 192 12.41 -17.08 -24.87
CA SER A 192 13.44 -16.07 -24.62
C SER A 192 13.61 -15.89 -23.13
N PHE A 193 14.86 -15.91 -22.66
CA PHE A 193 15.20 -15.72 -21.23
C PHE A 193 15.95 -14.41 -21.00
N ASP A 194 15.82 -13.46 -21.92
CA ASP A 194 16.28 -12.09 -21.72
C ASP A 194 15.38 -11.39 -20.69
N LYS A 195 15.98 -10.93 -19.56
CA LYS A 195 15.27 -10.51 -18.33
C LYS A 195 15.62 -9.08 -17.92
#